data_09aa51676453d7bb5ff284d94ae38efa
#
_entry.id   09aa51676453d7bb5ff284d94ae38efa
#
_cell.length_a   1.000
_cell.length_b   1.000
_cell.length_c   1.000
_cell.angle_alpha   90.00
_cell.angle_beta   90.00
_cell.angle_gamma   90.00
#
_symmetry.space_group_name_H-M   'P 1'
#
loop_
_entity.id
_entity.type
_entity.pdbx_description
1 polymer ?
#
loop_
_entity_poly.entity_id
_entity_poly.type
_entity_poly.pdbx_seq_one_letter_code
_entity_poly.pdbx_strand_id
1 'polypeptide(L)'
;MLISSKNYDKAVEIAVATANNTTVGDPNGEFRLGPIANKVQYEKILKLIEIGIEEGATLVAGGVEKPDGCGKGYYVRPTVFADVTNDMTIAKEEIFGPVLVMIKYDNEEEAINIANDTEYGLAGYVQGDPDHAKEVAKKIRAGQVIINGGARGTGAPFGGYKASGNGREHGLHGLEECLETKAIIAP
;
A
#
# COMPACT_ATOMS: atom_id res chain seq x y z
N MET A 1 -3.13 -4.97 3.88
CA MET A 1 -2.11 -5.81 4.60
C MET A 1 -2.69 -7.20 4.81
N LEU A 2 -1.97 -8.25 4.42
CA LEU A 2 -2.39 -9.63 4.61
C LEU A 2 -1.71 -10.19 5.86
N ILE A 3 -2.49 -10.78 6.77
CA ILE A 3 -2.00 -11.31 8.05
C ILE A 3 -2.55 -12.71 8.26
N SER A 4 -1.66 -13.65 8.65
CA SER A 4 -2.10 -15.01 8.99
C SER A 4 -3.09 -15.01 10.14
N SER A 5 -4.11 -15.87 10.07
CA SER A 5 -5.14 -16.02 11.11
C SER A 5 -4.54 -16.18 12.50
N LYS A 6 -3.41 -16.87 12.61
CA LYS A 6 -2.68 -17.08 13.88
C LYS A 6 -2.21 -15.79 14.54
N ASN A 7 -1.86 -14.76 13.75
CA ASN A 7 -1.28 -13.51 14.26
C ASN A 7 -2.22 -12.31 14.11
N TYR A 8 -3.43 -12.53 13.60
CA TYR A 8 -4.32 -11.47 13.15
C TYR A 8 -4.69 -10.51 14.27
N ASP A 9 -5.22 -10.99 15.37
CA ASP A 9 -5.69 -10.15 16.48
C ASP A 9 -4.56 -9.30 17.06
N LYS A 10 -3.36 -9.89 17.20
CA LYS A 10 -2.19 -9.15 17.66
C LYS A 10 -1.72 -8.09 16.68
N ALA A 11 -1.82 -8.36 15.38
CA ALA A 11 -1.50 -7.38 14.35
C ALA A 11 -2.49 -6.21 14.34
N VAL A 12 -3.79 -6.48 14.55
CA VAL A 12 -4.81 -5.45 14.70
C VAL A 12 -4.53 -4.55 15.90
N GLU A 13 -4.23 -5.11 17.09
CA GLU A 13 -3.83 -4.32 18.26
C GLU A 13 -2.66 -3.38 17.97
N ILE A 14 -1.62 -3.87 17.30
CA ILE A 14 -0.43 -3.09 16.94
C ILE A 14 -0.79 -1.98 15.93
N ALA A 15 -1.60 -2.30 14.92
CA ALA A 15 -2.03 -1.33 13.92
C ALA A 15 -2.85 -0.19 14.53
N VAL A 16 -3.79 -0.53 15.42
CA VAL A 16 -4.59 0.46 16.18
C VAL A 16 -3.70 1.36 17.04
N ALA A 17 -2.78 0.76 17.81
CA ALA A 17 -1.86 1.52 18.63
C ALA A 17 -0.96 2.44 17.78
N THR A 18 -0.49 1.97 16.64
CA THR A 18 0.32 2.75 15.70
C THR A 18 -0.47 3.91 15.11
N ALA A 19 -1.70 3.67 14.66
CA ALA A 19 -2.57 4.70 14.10
C ALA A 19 -2.87 5.81 15.14
N ASN A 20 -3.23 5.42 16.35
CA ASN A 20 -3.55 6.35 17.44
C ASN A 20 -2.34 7.18 17.91
N ASN A 21 -1.12 6.65 17.78
CA ASN A 21 0.12 7.34 18.12
C ASN A 21 0.71 8.16 16.95
N THR A 22 0.12 8.06 15.76
CA THR A 22 0.60 8.80 14.59
C THR A 22 -0.02 10.20 14.58
N THR A 23 0.80 11.22 14.81
CA THR A 23 0.38 12.61 14.88
C THR A 23 0.11 13.19 13.50
N VAL A 24 -0.95 14.01 13.39
CA VAL A 24 -1.36 14.69 12.14
C VAL A 24 -1.42 16.20 12.41
N GLY A 25 -0.84 17.01 11.53
CA GLY A 25 -0.87 18.45 11.71
C GLY A 25 -0.11 19.25 10.65
N ASP A 26 0.22 20.50 10.98
CA ASP A 26 0.91 21.44 10.08
C ASP A 26 2.29 20.87 9.68
N PRO A 27 2.63 20.85 8.37
CA PRO A 27 3.94 20.39 7.89
C PRO A 27 5.14 21.18 8.45
N ASN A 28 4.92 22.38 8.95
CA ASN A 28 5.96 23.18 9.61
C ASN A 28 6.15 22.82 11.08
N GLY A 29 5.32 21.96 11.64
CA GLY A 29 5.39 21.47 13.02
C GLY A 29 6.00 20.07 13.13
N GLU A 30 6.04 19.55 14.35
CA GLU A 30 6.56 18.21 14.64
C GLU A 30 5.47 17.13 14.51
N PHE A 31 4.86 17.03 13.34
CA PHE A 31 3.83 16.04 13.04
C PHE A 31 4.34 15.00 12.04
N ARG A 32 3.84 13.77 12.19
CA ARG A 32 4.25 12.66 11.32
C ARG A 32 3.55 12.69 9.95
N LEU A 33 2.33 13.16 9.92
CA LEU A 33 1.53 13.30 8.70
C LEU A 33 1.06 14.73 8.52
N GLY A 34 1.17 15.24 7.30
CA GLY A 34 0.61 16.51 6.85
C GLY A 34 -0.78 16.35 6.22
N PRO A 35 -1.27 17.41 5.54
CA PRO A 35 -2.55 17.36 4.83
C PRO A 35 -2.45 16.58 3.53
N ILE A 36 -3.60 16.11 3.06
CA ILE A 36 -3.79 15.56 1.71
C ILE A 36 -3.57 16.69 0.68
N ALA A 37 -3.00 16.34 -0.47
CA ALA A 37 -2.51 17.29 -1.47
C ALA A 37 -3.59 18.23 -2.02
N ASN A 38 -4.84 17.79 -2.15
CA ASN A 38 -5.93 18.59 -2.69
C ASN A 38 -7.31 18.09 -2.23
N LYS A 39 -8.34 18.91 -2.52
CA LYS A 39 -9.72 18.63 -2.13
C LYS A 39 -10.29 17.34 -2.76
N VAL A 40 -10.01 17.13 -4.03
CA VAL A 40 -10.55 15.95 -4.76
C VAL A 40 -10.05 14.66 -4.14
N GLN A 41 -8.76 14.58 -3.86
CA GLN A 41 -8.16 13.41 -3.21
C GLN A 41 -8.66 13.25 -1.76
N TYR A 42 -8.82 14.34 -1.02
CA TYR A 42 -9.37 14.31 0.32
C TYR A 42 -10.80 13.74 0.34
N GLU A 43 -11.69 14.23 -0.55
CA GLU A 43 -13.06 13.75 -0.67
C GLU A 43 -13.11 12.27 -1.11
N LYS A 44 -12.23 11.84 -2.04
CA LYS A 44 -12.10 10.43 -2.44
C LYS A 44 -11.76 9.55 -1.23
N ILE A 45 -10.78 9.97 -0.41
CA ILE A 45 -10.37 9.18 0.77
C ILE A 45 -11.54 9.04 1.75
N LEU A 46 -12.21 10.14 2.10
CA LEU A 46 -13.36 10.09 3.01
C LEU A 46 -14.47 9.19 2.49
N LYS A 47 -14.80 9.32 1.20
CA LYS A 47 -15.80 8.46 0.57
C LYS A 47 -15.44 6.98 0.62
N LEU A 48 -14.17 6.63 0.39
CA LEU A 48 -13.73 5.23 0.48
C LEU A 48 -13.74 4.71 1.93
N ILE A 49 -13.48 5.57 2.93
CA ILE A 49 -13.66 5.20 4.34
C ILE A 49 -15.13 4.90 4.64
N GLU A 50 -16.07 5.75 4.15
CA GLU A 50 -17.51 5.53 4.31
C GLU A 50 -17.96 4.22 3.64
N ILE A 51 -17.52 3.97 2.40
CA ILE A 51 -17.80 2.73 1.66
C ILE A 51 -17.31 1.51 2.45
N GLY A 52 -16.10 1.55 3.02
CA GLY A 52 -15.60 0.44 3.83
C GLY A 52 -16.47 0.13 5.03
N ILE A 53 -17.01 1.16 5.70
CA ILE A 53 -17.97 0.99 6.80
C ILE A 53 -19.29 0.39 6.30
N GLU A 54 -19.82 0.90 5.18
CA GLU A 54 -21.08 0.45 4.56
C GLU A 54 -20.99 -1.01 4.07
N GLU A 55 -19.83 -1.43 3.55
CA GLU A 55 -19.57 -2.81 3.13
C GLU A 55 -19.34 -3.78 4.29
N GLY A 56 -19.27 -3.28 5.54
CA GLY A 56 -19.20 -4.09 6.75
C GLY A 56 -17.78 -4.36 7.27
N ALA A 57 -16.77 -3.65 6.77
CA ALA A 57 -15.44 -3.69 7.37
C ALA A 57 -15.45 -3.09 8.78
N THR A 58 -14.69 -3.66 9.71
CA THR A 58 -14.60 -3.19 11.08
C THR A 58 -13.65 -2.00 11.19
N LEU A 59 -14.18 -0.78 11.35
CA LEU A 59 -13.37 0.41 11.64
C LEU A 59 -12.82 0.33 13.06
N VAL A 60 -11.51 0.12 13.20
CA VAL A 60 -10.86 -0.07 14.51
C VAL A 60 -10.03 1.14 14.95
N ALA A 61 -9.71 2.07 14.05
CA ALA A 61 -9.07 3.35 14.36
C ALA A 61 -9.36 4.40 13.28
N GLY A 62 -9.32 5.68 13.64
CA GLY A 62 -9.49 6.80 12.71
C GLY A 62 -10.94 7.04 12.30
N GLY A 63 -11.20 7.13 10.99
CA GLY A 63 -12.52 7.42 10.41
C GLY A 63 -12.57 8.75 9.69
N VAL A 64 -13.79 9.22 9.38
CA VAL A 64 -14.03 10.41 8.55
C VAL A 64 -13.87 11.75 9.28
N GLU A 65 -13.85 11.73 10.59
CA GLU A 65 -13.69 12.95 11.36
C GLU A 65 -12.30 13.54 11.22
N LYS A 66 -12.20 14.87 11.20
CA LYS A 66 -10.89 15.53 11.18
C LYS A 66 -10.08 15.25 12.45
N PRO A 67 -8.74 15.18 12.33
CA PRO A 67 -7.87 15.13 13.51
C PRO A 67 -8.05 16.37 14.39
N ASP A 68 -7.86 16.21 15.69
CA ASP A 68 -7.97 17.31 16.65
C ASP A 68 -6.94 18.41 16.34
N GLY A 69 -7.35 19.67 16.48
CA GLY A 69 -6.52 20.82 16.14
C GLY A 69 -6.40 21.14 14.63
N CYS A 70 -6.88 20.31 13.73
CA CYS A 70 -6.81 20.48 12.29
C CYS A 70 -8.08 21.14 11.69
N GLY A 71 -8.45 22.32 12.17
CA GLY A 71 -9.69 23.01 11.75
C GLY A 71 -9.75 23.38 10.26
N LYS A 72 -8.63 23.83 9.67
CA LYS A 72 -8.50 24.18 8.25
C LYS A 72 -7.58 23.18 7.54
N GLY A 73 -7.82 22.96 6.24
CA GLY A 73 -7.02 22.04 5.43
C GLY A 73 -7.63 20.64 5.29
N TYR A 74 -6.97 19.81 4.51
CA TYR A 74 -7.43 18.49 4.07
C TYR A 74 -6.79 17.37 4.90
N TYR A 75 -6.98 17.38 6.19
CA TYR A 75 -6.38 16.43 7.11
C TYR A 75 -7.28 15.21 7.30
N VAL A 76 -6.70 14.03 7.24
CA VAL A 76 -7.36 12.72 7.45
C VAL A 76 -6.68 12.03 8.63
N ARG A 77 -7.47 11.43 9.52
CA ARG A 77 -6.96 10.59 10.61
C ARG A 77 -6.33 9.32 10.06
N PRO A 78 -5.20 8.84 10.60
CA PRO A 78 -4.74 7.47 10.36
C PRO A 78 -5.89 6.51 10.66
N THR A 79 -6.31 5.77 9.62
CA THR A 79 -7.52 4.96 9.67
C THR A 79 -7.14 3.49 9.46
N VAL A 80 -7.70 2.60 10.25
CA VAL A 80 -7.46 1.16 10.17
C VAL A 80 -8.78 0.42 10.10
N PHE A 81 -8.91 -0.42 9.09
CA PHE A 81 -9.99 -1.39 8.94
C PHE A 81 -9.50 -2.80 9.20
N ALA A 82 -10.17 -3.51 10.09
CA ALA A 82 -10.05 -4.94 10.30
C ALA A 82 -11.19 -5.69 9.59
N ASP A 83 -11.08 -7.02 9.52
CA ASP A 83 -12.08 -7.94 8.96
C ASP A 83 -12.51 -7.59 7.52
N VAL A 84 -11.59 -7.00 6.77
CA VAL A 84 -11.79 -6.69 5.36
C VAL A 84 -11.72 -7.99 4.54
N THR A 85 -12.68 -8.18 3.64
CA THR A 85 -12.64 -9.27 2.66
C THR A 85 -12.10 -8.76 1.32
N ASN A 86 -11.57 -9.68 0.51
CA ASN A 86 -10.89 -9.30 -0.74
C ASN A 86 -11.81 -8.72 -1.82
N ASP A 87 -13.11 -8.89 -1.71
CA ASP A 87 -14.15 -8.37 -2.60
C ASP A 87 -14.63 -6.97 -2.25
N MET A 88 -14.32 -6.46 -1.06
CA MET A 88 -14.67 -5.11 -0.65
C MET A 88 -13.95 -4.06 -1.50
N THR A 89 -14.62 -2.94 -1.75
CA THR A 89 -14.09 -1.82 -2.54
C THR A 89 -12.76 -1.30 -1.99
N ILE A 90 -12.66 -1.17 -0.67
CA ILE A 90 -11.43 -0.69 -0.01
C ILE A 90 -10.24 -1.66 -0.08
N ALA A 91 -10.47 -2.92 -0.46
CA ALA A 91 -9.42 -3.90 -0.73
C ALA A 91 -8.91 -3.82 -2.18
N LYS A 92 -9.72 -3.34 -3.12
CA LYS A 92 -9.45 -3.29 -4.56
C LYS A 92 -9.01 -1.92 -5.04
N GLU A 93 -9.63 -0.85 -4.54
CA GLU A 93 -9.36 0.52 -4.96
C GLU A 93 -8.13 1.10 -4.26
N GLU A 94 -7.33 1.86 -5.02
CA GLU A 94 -6.23 2.64 -4.44
C GLU A 94 -6.78 3.87 -3.71
N ILE A 95 -6.79 3.83 -2.39
CA ILE A 95 -7.32 4.92 -1.54
C ILE A 95 -6.44 6.16 -1.62
N PHE A 96 -5.13 5.99 -1.70
CA PHE A 96 -4.11 7.04 -1.76
C PHE A 96 -4.18 8.01 -0.57
N GLY A 97 -4.31 7.46 0.63
CA GLY A 97 -4.43 8.17 1.91
C GLY A 97 -3.95 7.34 3.10
N PRO A 98 -3.98 7.89 4.31
CA PRO A 98 -3.51 7.21 5.52
C PRO A 98 -4.52 6.16 6.01
N VAL A 99 -4.86 5.22 5.16
CA VAL A 99 -5.85 4.16 5.43
C VAL A 99 -5.18 2.80 5.24
N LEU A 100 -5.25 1.97 6.27
CA LEU A 100 -4.78 0.60 6.26
C LEU A 100 -5.98 -0.35 6.27
N VAL A 101 -6.03 -1.29 5.34
CA VAL A 101 -6.98 -2.40 5.34
C VAL A 101 -6.25 -3.69 5.72
N MET A 102 -6.84 -4.48 6.60
CA MET A 102 -6.26 -5.73 7.10
C MET A 102 -7.16 -6.90 6.72
N ILE A 103 -6.57 -7.83 5.95
CA ILE A 103 -7.23 -9.04 5.46
C ILE A 103 -6.55 -10.24 6.13
N LYS A 104 -7.35 -11.11 6.70
CA LYS A 104 -6.90 -12.37 7.29
C LYS A 104 -6.74 -13.44 6.21
N TYR A 105 -5.74 -14.31 6.36
CA TYR A 105 -5.58 -15.51 5.52
C TYR A 105 -5.23 -16.73 6.38
N ASP A 106 -5.61 -17.92 5.91
CA ASP A 106 -5.39 -19.18 6.62
C ASP A 106 -4.16 -19.95 6.11
N ASN A 107 -3.77 -19.75 4.85
CA ASN A 107 -2.62 -20.42 4.26
C ASN A 107 -1.90 -19.52 3.24
N GLU A 108 -0.64 -19.84 2.92
CA GLU A 108 0.22 -19.03 2.06
C GLU A 108 -0.30 -18.90 0.63
N GLU A 109 -0.90 -19.96 0.09
CA GLU A 109 -1.44 -19.95 -1.28
C GLU A 109 -2.58 -18.94 -1.39
N GLU A 110 -3.47 -18.91 -0.42
CA GLU A 110 -4.53 -17.90 -0.30
C GLU A 110 -3.96 -16.49 -0.23
N ALA A 111 -2.94 -16.26 0.62
CA ALA A 111 -2.30 -14.94 0.74
C ALA A 111 -1.70 -14.48 -0.59
N ILE A 112 -1.03 -15.36 -1.33
CA ILE A 112 -0.46 -15.06 -2.65
C ILE A 112 -1.55 -14.76 -3.67
N ASN A 113 -2.64 -15.52 -3.67
CA ASN A 113 -3.78 -15.31 -4.55
C ASN A 113 -4.43 -13.95 -4.28
N ILE A 114 -4.72 -13.61 -3.03
CA ILE A 114 -5.25 -12.30 -2.63
C ILE A 114 -4.29 -11.17 -3.04
N ALA A 115 -2.99 -11.31 -2.75
CA ALA A 115 -1.99 -10.30 -3.09
C ALA A 115 -1.90 -10.04 -4.60
N ASN A 116 -2.18 -11.03 -5.43
CA ASN A 116 -2.15 -10.93 -6.87
C ASN A 116 -3.51 -10.55 -7.50
N ASP A 117 -4.60 -10.63 -6.75
CA ASP A 117 -5.96 -10.33 -7.20
C ASP A 117 -6.26 -8.82 -7.09
N THR A 118 -5.54 -8.05 -7.86
CA THR A 118 -5.67 -6.59 -8.00
C THR A 118 -5.29 -6.17 -9.41
N GLU A 119 -5.80 -5.04 -9.86
CA GLU A 119 -5.39 -4.42 -11.13
C GLU A 119 -4.00 -3.79 -11.06
N TYR A 120 -3.48 -3.56 -9.88
CA TYR A 120 -2.19 -2.91 -9.63
C TYR A 120 -1.06 -3.91 -9.44
N GLY A 121 0.16 -3.41 -9.54
CA GLY A 121 1.37 -4.20 -9.35
C GLY A 121 2.64 -3.35 -9.29
N LEU A 122 2.61 -2.23 -8.54
CA LEU A 122 3.78 -1.36 -8.41
C LEU A 122 4.80 -1.96 -7.45
N ALA A 123 4.38 -2.25 -6.22
CA ALA A 123 5.24 -2.78 -5.18
C ALA A 123 4.51 -3.78 -4.28
N GLY A 124 5.26 -4.78 -3.80
CA GLY A 124 4.85 -5.71 -2.77
C GLY A 124 5.83 -5.68 -1.60
N TYR A 125 5.35 -6.11 -0.43
CA TYR A 125 6.15 -6.24 0.77
C TYR A 125 5.95 -7.63 1.35
N VAL A 126 7.06 -8.32 1.70
CA VAL A 126 7.01 -9.64 2.35
C VAL A 126 7.83 -9.57 3.63
N GLN A 127 7.24 -9.99 4.74
CA GLN A 127 7.88 -10.03 6.05
C GLN A 127 7.93 -11.47 6.54
N GLY A 128 9.10 -11.94 6.97
CA GLY A 128 9.23 -13.30 7.49
C GLY A 128 10.66 -13.83 7.45
N ASP A 129 10.81 -15.15 7.53
CA ASP A 129 12.10 -15.80 7.33
C ASP A 129 12.72 -15.38 5.99
N PRO A 130 13.98 -14.95 5.93
CA PRO A 130 14.55 -14.34 4.73
C PRO A 130 14.56 -15.25 3.50
N ASP A 131 14.79 -16.55 3.66
CA ASP A 131 14.86 -17.46 2.51
C ASP A 131 13.45 -17.83 2.05
N HIS A 132 12.54 -18.09 2.97
CA HIS A 132 11.13 -18.31 2.63
C HIS A 132 10.49 -17.07 2.00
N ALA A 133 10.75 -15.89 2.53
CA ALA A 133 10.24 -14.63 1.98
C ALA A 133 10.69 -14.39 0.53
N LYS A 134 11.89 -14.82 0.14
CA LYS A 134 12.36 -14.79 -1.26
C LYS A 134 11.52 -15.67 -2.17
N GLU A 135 11.15 -16.87 -1.71
CA GLU A 135 10.31 -17.77 -2.50
C GLU A 135 8.88 -17.22 -2.65
N VAL A 136 8.34 -16.62 -1.62
CA VAL A 136 7.04 -15.91 -1.69
C VAL A 136 7.14 -14.71 -2.64
N ALA A 137 8.19 -13.89 -2.52
CA ALA A 137 8.39 -12.70 -3.34
C ALA A 137 8.39 -13.01 -4.85
N LYS A 138 8.95 -14.16 -5.26
CA LYS A 138 8.93 -14.62 -6.67
C LYS A 138 7.52 -14.85 -7.21
N LYS A 139 6.54 -15.10 -6.34
CA LYS A 139 5.16 -15.38 -6.70
C LYS A 139 4.28 -14.11 -6.71
N ILE A 140 4.75 -13.00 -6.15
CA ILE A 140 4.02 -11.73 -6.11
C ILE A 140 4.21 -10.99 -7.44
N ARG A 141 3.11 -10.63 -8.09
CA ARG A 141 3.09 -9.96 -9.40
C ARG A 141 3.16 -8.44 -9.25
N ALA A 142 4.33 -7.95 -8.84
CA ALA A 142 4.64 -6.53 -8.72
C ALA A 142 6.01 -6.22 -9.33
N GLY A 143 6.22 -4.98 -9.74
CA GLY A 143 7.47 -4.52 -10.33
C GLY A 143 8.65 -4.55 -9.36
N GLN A 144 8.38 -4.44 -8.08
CA GLN A 144 9.36 -4.68 -7.01
C GLN A 144 8.70 -5.39 -5.82
N VAL A 145 9.47 -6.21 -5.11
CA VAL A 145 9.05 -6.79 -3.83
C VAL A 145 10.13 -6.54 -2.78
N ILE A 146 9.76 -5.89 -1.70
CA ILE A 146 10.66 -5.54 -0.61
C ILE A 146 10.51 -6.57 0.50
N ILE A 147 11.61 -7.21 0.87
CA ILE A 147 11.65 -8.24 1.91
C ILE A 147 12.22 -7.61 3.20
N ASN A 148 11.52 -7.80 4.31
CA ASN A 148 11.94 -7.40 5.66
C ASN A 148 12.42 -5.93 5.74
N GLY A 149 11.77 -5.02 5.00
CA GLY A 149 12.12 -3.61 5.02
C GLY A 149 13.45 -3.27 4.35
N GLY A 150 13.97 -4.15 3.50
CA GLY A 150 15.23 -3.93 2.77
C GLY A 150 15.23 -2.63 1.97
N ALA A 151 16.34 -1.91 1.97
CA ALA A 151 16.49 -0.70 1.19
C ALA A 151 16.65 -1.03 -0.30
N ARG A 152 15.99 -0.26 -1.17
CA ARG A 152 16.18 -0.37 -2.61
C ARG A 152 17.58 0.14 -2.98
N GLY A 153 18.37 -0.69 -3.66
CA GLY A 153 19.64 -0.26 -4.24
C GLY A 153 19.42 0.73 -5.39
N THR A 154 20.36 1.65 -5.59
CA THR A 154 20.29 2.68 -6.65
C THR A 154 20.25 2.10 -8.06
N GLY A 155 20.78 0.90 -8.27
CA GLY A 155 20.74 0.19 -9.55
C GLY A 155 19.50 -0.69 -9.75
N ALA A 156 18.63 -0.82 -8.75
CA ALA A 156 17.43 -1.62 -8.88
C ALA A 156 16.37 -0.86 -9.71
N PRO A 157 15.78 -1.49 -10.74
CA PRO A 157 14.75 -0.86 -11.55
C PRO A 157 13.50 -0.56 -10.71
N PHE A 158 12.81 0.52 -11.04
CA PHE A 158 11.53 0.90 -10.46
C PHE A 158 10.47 0.99 -11.56
N GLY A 159 9.32 0.43 -11.33
CA GLY A 159 8.17 0.45 -12.24
C GLY A 159 7.20 -0.66 -11.93
N GLY A 160 6.00 -0.58 -12.51
CA GLY A 160 4.89 -1.44 -12.18
C GLY A 160 4.65 -2.60 -13.14
N TYR A 161 3.71 -3.43 -12.74
CA TYR A 161 3.01 -4.40 -13.57
C TYR A 161 1.56 -3.96 -13.72
N LYS A 162 0.85 -4.52 -14.68
CA LYS A 162 -0.59 -4.32 -14.87
C LYS A 162 -0.95 -2.82 -15.02
N ALA A 163 -1.99 -2.31 -14.37
CA ALA A 163 -2.41 -0.92 -14.41
C ALA A 163 -1.41 0.07 -13.78
N SER A 164 -0.45 -0.40 -12.99
CA SER A 164 0.63 0.44 -12.45
C SER A 164 1.70 0.85 -13.48
N GLY A 165 1.57 0.41 -14.74
CA GLY A 165 2.44 0.78 -15.84
C GLY A 165 3.49 -0.29 -16.18
N ASN A 166 4.14 -0.14 -17.35
CA ASN A 166 5.06 -1.14 -17.89
C ASN A 166 6.52 -0.68 -18.00
N GLY A 167 6.78 0.64 -18.02
CA GLY A 167 8.12 1.20 -18.11
C GLY A 167 8.95 0.96 -16.84
N ARG A 168 10.25 1.23 -16.95
CA ARG A 168 11.17 1.19 -15.81
C ARG A 168 11.94 2.48 -15.68
N GLU A 169 12.14 2.89 -14.43
CA GLU A 169 13.07 3.94 -14.04
C GLU A 169 14.24 3.32 -13.28
N HIS A 170 15.32 4.04 -13.14
CA HIS A 170 16.53 3.64 -12.43
C HIS A 170 17.30 2.45 -13.00
N GLY A 171 18.58 2.41 -12.70
CA GLY A 171 19.51 1.38 -13.17
C GLY A 171 19.65 1.30 -14.69
N LEU A 172 20.17 0.19 -15.17
CA LEU A 172 20.36 -0.02 -16.61
C LEU A 172 19.02 -0.06 -17.38
N HIS A 173 18.02 -0.74 -16.81
CA HIS A 173 16.70 -0.82 -17.44
C HIS A 173 16.04 0.56 -17.62
N GLY A 174 16.17 1.46 -16.62
CA GLY A 174 15.67 2.83 -16.77
C GLY A 174 16.44 3.66 -17.79
N LEU A 175 17.73 3.41 -17.95
CA LEU A 175 18.52 4.04 -18.99
C LEU A 175 18.11 3.56 -20.38
N GLU A 176 17.86 2.27 -20.55
CA GLU A 176 17.43 1.67 -21.83
C GLU A 176 16.12 2.27 -22.34
N GLU A 177 15.18 2.61 -21.47
CA GLU A 177 13.91 3.29 -21.83
C GLU A 177 14.13 4.69 -22.42
N CYS A 178 15.30 5.31 -22.18
CA CYS A 178 15.66 6.64 -22.68
C CYS A 178 16.56 6.60 -23.91
N LEU A 179 16.91 5.42 -24.44
CA LEU A 179 17.82 5.24 -25.56
C LEU A 179 17.08 4.84 -26.84
N GLU A 180 17.51 5.41 -27.95
CA GLU A 180 17.08 5.02 -29.29
C GLU A 180 17.86 3.78 -29.76
N THR A 181 17.17 2.66 -29.94
CA THR A 181 17.78 1.42 -30.47
C THR A 181 17.80 1.42 -31.99
N LYS A 182 18.97 1.24 -32.60
CA LYS A 182 19.14 1.12 -34.07
C LYS A 182 19.80 -0.20 -34.45
N ALA A 183 19.14 -0.97 -35.32
CA ALA A 183 19.75 -2.13 -35.95
C ALA A 183 20.43 -1.70 -37.26
N ILE A 184 21.70 -2.10 -37.48
CA ILE A 184 22.40 -1.94 -38.75
C ILE A 184 22.60 -3.35 -39.30
N ILE A 185 21.94 -3.62 -40.43
CA ILE A 185 22.00 -4.92 -41.09
C ILE A 185 22.87 -4.74 -42.37
N ALA A 186 23.97 -5.47 -42.42
CA ALA A 186 24.85 -5.50 -43.60
C ALA A 186 24.74 -6.87 -44.32
N PRO A 187 24.99 -6.94 -45.62
CA PRO A 187 24.98 -8.20 -46.38
C PRO A 187 26.07 -9.16 -45.93
#